data_05395025ac338c98022cae94fe084db7
#
_entry.id   05395025ac338c98022cae94fe084db7
#
_cell.length_a   1.000
_cell.length_b   1.000
_cell.length_c   1.000
_cell.angle_alpha   90.00
_cell.angle_beta   90.00
_cell.angle_gamma   90.00
#
_symmetry.space_group_name_H-M   'P 1'
#
loop_
_entity.id
_entity.type
_entity.pdbx_description
1 polymer ?
#
loop_
_entity_poly.entity_id
_entity_poly.type
_entity_poly.pdbx_seq_one_letter_code
_entity_poly.pdbx_strand_id
1 'polypeptide(L)'
;MNEQFRVAQKVGLMFRPETEIPEDIEGWAISQLHADSPALGISTKYGKIKPWPQSMQPNLDDRARLWRLYRENKKKERERKDGQELASAKQANRQNNLMREKDEMKFAHRNVYGKDQIRMRLMSFWANHFTIGNTFDNESLIGHAMEEAILENLNSSFSEMLYKVTTHPGMLIYLDNIWS
;
A
#
# COMPACT_ATOMS: atom_id res chain seq x y z
N MET A 1 -28.84 -18.79 3.25
CA MET A 1 -27.43 -18.27 3.26
C MET A 1 -27.10 -18.01 4.72
N ASN A 2 -26.02 -18.61 5.26
CA ASN A 2 -25.62 -18.49 6.66
C ASN A 2 -25.35 -17.01 7.00
N GLU A 3 -25.84 -16.56 8.18
CA GLU A 3 -25.65 -15.18 8.64
C GLU A 3 -24.18 -14.78 8.75
N GLN A 4 -23.34 -15.68 9.23
CA GLN A 4 -21.89 -15.52 9.32
C GLN A 4 -21.27 -15.22 7.96
N PHE A 5 -21.71 -15.92 6.92
CA PHE A 5 -21.24 -15.67 5.54
C PHE A 5 -21.64 -14.27 5.05
N ARG A 6 -22.87 -13.82 5.37
CA ARG A 6 -23.34 -12.48 5.02
C ARG A 6 -22.52 -11.39 5.72
N VAL A 7 -22.19 -11.57 7.00
CA VAL A 7 -21.36 -10.62 7.75
C VAL A 7 -19.97 -10.55 7.14
N ALA A 8 -19.33 -11.68 6.88
CA ALA A 8 -18.00 -11.71 6.27
C ALA A 8 -17.98 -11.04 4.88
N GLN A 9 -19.03 -11.21 4.08
CA GLN A 9 -19.16 -10.48 2.81
C GLN A 9 -19.29 -8.97 3.00
N LYS A 10 -19.97 -8.52 4.05
CA LYS A 10 -20.23 -7.09 4.29
C LYS A 10 -19.04 -6.37 4.92
N VAL A 11 -18.35 -7.00 5.85
CA VAL A 11 -17.29 -6.35 6.64
C VAL A 11 -15.88 -6.81 6.27
N GLY A 12 -15.71 -7.98 5.66
CA GLY A 12 -14.43 -8.53 5.20
C GLY A 12 -14.27 -8.48 3.67
N LEU A 13 -13.24 -9.17 3.19
CA LEU A 13 -12.95 -9.36 1.76
C LEU A 13 -13.47 -10.70 1.23
N MET A 14 -14.30 -11.40 1.99
CA MET A 14 -14.84 -12.75 1.80
C MET A 14 -13.93 -13.87 2.37
N PHE A 15 -14.56 -15.01 2.64
CA PHE A 15 -13.84 -16.23 3.00
C PHE A 15 -13.32 -16.92 1.75
N ARG A 16 -12.12 -17.47 1.86
CA ARG A 16 -11.64 -18.41 0.86
C ARG A 16 -12.36 -19.74 1.01
N PRO A 17 -12.47 -20.56 -0.06
CA PRO A 17 -13.15 -21.86 -0.01
C PRO A 17 -12.65 -22.80 1.10
N GLU A 18 -11.37 -22.67 1.47
CA GLU A 18 -10.74 -23.49 2.49
C GLU A 18 -10.76 -22.86 3.90
N THR A 19 -11.37 -21.69 4.06
CA THR A 19 -11.44 -21.01 5.37
C THR A 19 -12.68 -21.45 6.12
N GLU A 20 -12.50 -21.99 7.31
CA GLU A 20 -13.62 -22.26 8.21
C GLU A 20 -14.27 -20.93 8.63
N ILE A 21 -15.60 -20.90 8.57
CA ILE A 21 -16.37 -19.74 9.01
C ILE A 21 -16.41 -19.76 10.54
N PRO A 22 -15.91 -18.71 11.24
CA PRO A 22 -15.90 -18.67 12.69
C PRO A 22 -17.32 -18.77 13.25
N GLU A 23 -17.49 -19.52 14.34
CA GLU A 23 -18.79 -19.57 15.07
C GLU A 23 -19.09 -18.20 15.71
N ASP A 24 -18.08 -17.60 16.35
CA ASP A 24 -18.14 -16.23 16.88
C ASP A 24 -17.67 -15.24 15.80
N ILE A 25 -18.61 -14.74 15.02
CA ILE A 25 -18.32 -13.81 13.92
C ILE A 25 -17.95 -12.40 14.43
N GLU A 26 -18.49 -11.99 15.58
CA GLU A 26 -18.19 -10.70 16.19
C GLU A 26 -16.78 -10.68 16.77
N GLY A 27 -16.42 -11.68 17.58
CA GLY A 27 -15.08 -11.86 18.10
C GLY A 27 -14.04 -12.00 17.00
N TRP A 28 -14.37 -12.72 15.92
CA TRP A 28 -13.52 -12.79 14.73
C TRP A 28 -13.31 -11.40 14.11
N ALA A 29 -14.38 -10.62 13.92
CA ALA A 29 -14.29 -9.29 13.33
C ALA A 29 -13.43 -8.35 14.18
N ILE A 30 -13.62 -8.37 15.51
CA ILE A 30 -12.82 -7.57 16.46
C ILE A 30 -11.35 -8.01 16.43
N SER A 31 -11.08 -9.30 16.44
CA SER A 31 -9.71 -9.83 16.38
C SER A 31 -8.97 -9.39 15.13
N GLN A 32 -9.68 -9.25 14.02
CA GLN A 32 -9.11 -8.78 12.76
C GLN A 32 -8.66 -7.31 12.80
N LEU A 33 -9.30 -6.47 13.60
CA LEU A 33 -8.90 -5.06 13.77
C LEU A 33 -7.55 -4.94 14.48
N HIS A 34 -7.23 -5.90 15.33
CA HIS A 34 -5.98 -5.95 16.11
C HIS A 34 -4.96 -6.93 15.52
N ALA A 35 -5.30 -7.64 14.46
CA ALA A 35 -4.40 -8.60 13.84
C ALA A 35 -3.20 -7.88 13.23
N ASP A 36 -2.05 -8.11 13.80
CA ASP A 36 -0.75 -7.73 13.24
C ASP A 36 -0.31 -8.84 12.28
N SER A 37 -0.97 -8.93 11.14
CA SER A 37 -0.79 -10.07 10.27
C SER A 37 -0.33 -9.66 8.87
N PRO A 38 0.96 -9.67 8.64
CA PRO A 38 1.45 -9.84 7.27
C PRO A 38 0.90 -11.16 6.72
N ALA A 39 0.74 -11.24 5.42
CA ALA A 39 0.33 -12.48 4.76
C ALA A 39 1.34 -13.59 5.11
N LEU A 40 0.93 -14.44 6.04
CA LEU A 40 1.73 -15.61 6.44
C LEU A 40 1.68 -16.64 5.32
N GLY A 41 2.71 -17.47 5.23
CA GLY A 41 2.70 -18.60 4.32
C GLY A 41 1.48 -19.49 4.55
N ILE A 42 0.70 -19.70 3.51
CA ILE A 42 -0.55 -20.44 3.54
C ILE A 42 -0.39 -21.69 2.71
N SER A 43 -0.80 -22.84 3.27
CA SER A 43 -0.91 -24.08 2.49
C SER A 43 -2.29 -24.09 1.80
N THR A 44 -2.29 -24.31 0.50
CA THR A 44 -3.50 -24.49 -0.31
C THR A 44 -3.42 -25.82 -1.02
N LYS A 45 -4.53 -26.29 -1.61
CA LYS A 45 -4.54 -27.49 -2.46
C LYS A 45 -3.66 -27.35 -3.71
N TYR A 46 -3.28 -26.14 -4.07
CA TYR A 46 -2.40 -25.85 -5.21
C TYR A 46 -0.93 -25.63 -4.83
N GLY A 47 -0.59 -25.75 -3.55
CA GLY A 47 0.75 -25.56 -3.02
C GLY A 47 0.83 -24.52 -1.89
N LYS A 48 2.06 -24.22 -1.48
CA LYS A 48 2.32 -23.24 -0.43
C LYS A 48 2.48 -21.83 -1.00
N ILE A 49 1.69 -20.89 -0.50
CA ILE A 49 1.86 -19.47 -0.76
C ILE A 49 2.86 -18.94 0.26
N LYS A 50 3.96 -18.39 -0.19
CA LYS A 50 4.98 -17.78 0.69
C LYS A 50 4.52 -16.42 1.19
N PRO A 51 4.95 -16.00 2.39
CA PRO A 51 4.75 -14.63 2.84
C PRO A 51 5.45 -13.66 1.88
N TRP A 52 4.95 -12.41 1.83
CA TRP A 52 5.62 -11.38 1.06
C TRP A 52 7.00 -11.08 1.65
N PRO A 53 8.09 -11.07 0.87
CA PRO A 53 9.42 -10.83 1.40
C PRO A 53 9.58 -9.38 1.86
N GLN A 54 9.87 -9.16 3.15
CA GLN A 54 10.09 -7.81 3.69
C GLN A 54 11.29 -7.10 3.06
N SER A 55 12.31 -7.84 2.63
CA SER A 55 13.49 -7.30 1.92
C SER A 55 13.16 -6.60 0.60
N MET A 56 11.94 -6.79 0.07
CA MET A 56 11.47 -6.09 -1.14
C MET A 56 10.81 -4.75 -0.84
N GLN A 57 10.83 -4.29 0.42
CA GLN A 57 10.14 -3.06 0.85
C GLN A 57 11.18 -2.02 1.29
N PRO A 58 11.61 -1.13 0.38
CA PRO A 58 12.44 0.00 0.77
C PRO A 58 11.70 0.90 1.75
N ASN A 59 12.45 1.42 2.71
CA ASN A 59 11.95 2.41 3.66
C ASN A 59 11.63 3.75 2.97
N LEU A 60 11.07 4.69 3.73
CA LEU A 60 10.69 6.00 3.22
C LEU A 60 11.89 6.78 2.65
N ASP A 61 13.05 6.72 3.31
CA ASP A 61 14.24 7.44 2.88
C ASP A 61 14.75 6.96 1.52
N ASP A 62 14.76 5.64 1.29
CA ASP A 62 15.12 5.05 0.02
C ASP A 62 14.15 5.45 -1.09
N ARG A 63 12.86 5.50 -0.79
CA ARG A 63 11.81 5.91 -1.72
C ARG A 63 11.89 7.40 -2.06
N ALA A 64 12.08 8.24 -1.06
CA ALA A 64 12.25 9.68 -1.23
C ALA A 64 13.54 10.00 -2.00
N ARG A 65 14.62 9.24 -1.77
CA ARG A 65 15.86 9.35 -2.54
C ARG A 65 15.65 8.97 -4.01
N LEU A 66 14.92 7.89 -4.27
CA LEU A 66 14.59 7.47 -5.63
C LEU A 66 13.76 8.53 -6.37
N TRP A 67 12.75 9.09 -5.71
CA TRP A 67 11.95 10.17 -6.26
C TRP A 67 12.80 11.41 -6.59
N ARG A 68 13.65 11.86 -5.66
CA ARG A 68 14.57 13.00 -5.91
C ARG A 68 15.49 12.75 -7.09
N LEU A 69 16.12 11.58 -7.15
CA LEU A 69 16.99 11.19 -8.26
C LEU A 69 16.24 11.22 -9.60
N TYR A 70 15.02 10.72 -9.62
CA TYR A 70 14.19 10.74 -10.81
C TYR A 70 13.89 12.20 -11.24
N ARG A 71 13.46 13.04 -10.31
CA ARG A 71 13.15 14.46 -10.58
C ARG A 71 14.38 15.25 -11.08
N GLU A 72 15.53 15.03 -10.49
CA GLU A 72 16.79 15.66 -10.93
C GLU A 72 17.16 15.22 -12.35
N ASN A 73 17.05 13.94 -12.65
CA ASN A 73 17.32 13.44 -13.99
C ASN A 73 16.33 13.98 -15.03
N LYS A 74 15.05 14.08 -14.69
CA LYS A 74 14.04 14.72 -15.54
C LYS A 74 14.30 16.20 -15.78
N LYS A 75 14.79 16.92 -14.77
CA LYS A 75 15.20 18.32 -14.93
C LYS A 75 16.35 18.44 -15.92
N LYS A 76 17.41 17.65 -15.73
CA LYS A 76 18.56 17.61 -16.65
C LYS A 76 18.16 17.28 -18.09
N GLU A 77 17.21 16.36 -18.26
CA GLU A 77 16.68 15.98 -19.56
C GLU A 77 15.96 17.14 -20.25
N ARG A 78 15.12 17.91 -19.51
CA ARG A 78 14.42 19.11 -20.05
C ARG A 78 15.38 20.23 -20.41
N GLU A 79 16.50 20.36 -19.73
CA GLU A 79 17.53 21.38 -20.02
C GLU A 79 18.37 21.03 -21.26
N ARG A 80 18.32 19.81 -21.74
CA ARG A 80 18.99 19.38 -22.96
C ARG A 80 18.20 19.79 -24.22
N LYS A 81 18.92 20.33 -25.18
CA LYS A 81 18.29 20.76 -26.44
C LYS A 81 18.20 19.65 -27.49
N ASP A 82 18.80 18.51 -27.25
CA ASP A 82 18.88 17.39 -28.21
C ASP A 82 17.65 16.46 -28.20
N GLY A 83 16.75 16.63 -27.24
CA GLY A 83 15.53 15.83 -27.11
C GLY A 83 15.77 14.34 -26.78
N GLN A 84 17.00 13.94 -26.49
CA GLN A 84 17.33 12.57 -26.17
C GLN A 84 17.10 12.28 -24.69
N GLU A 85 16.42 11.17 -24.40
CA GLU A 85 16.22 10.68 -23.05
C GLU A 85 17.56 10.26 -22.42
N LEU A 86 17.85 10.76 -21.21
CA LEU A 86 19.02 10.32 -20.46
C LEU A 86 18.85 8.87 -19.98
N ALA A 87 19.85 8.03 -20.19
CA ALA A 87 19.84 6.66 -19.70
C ALA A 87 19.59 6.59 -18.19
N SER A 88 20.13 7.55 -17.42
CA SER A 88 19.90 7.67 -15.98
C SER A 88 18.45 8.03 -15.64
N ALA A 89 17.78 8.88 -16.43
CA ALA A 89 16.39 9.23 -16.26
C ALA A 89 15.48 8.02 -16.54
N LYS A 90 15.76 7.29 -17.62
CA LYS A 90 15.06 6.05 -17.97
C LYS A 90 15.20 4.99 -16.88
N GLN A 91 16.42 4.81 -16.34
CA GLN A 91 16.66 3.85 -15.26
C GLN A 91 15.92 4.25 -13.97
N ALA A 92 15.96 5.52 -13.58
CA ALA A 92 15.27 6.02 -12.40
C ALA A 92 13.75 5.89 -12.54
N ASN A 93 13.20 6.20 -13.72
CA ASN A 93 11.77 5.98 -14.03
C ASN A 93 11.38 4.51 -13.89
N ARG A 94 12.18 3.61 -14.47
CA ARG A 94 11.94 2.17 -14.33
C ARG A 94 11.94 1.72 -12.88
N GLN A 95 12.88 2.20 -12.06
CA GLN A 95 12.92 1.87 -10.64
C GLN A 95 11.71 2.42 -9.88
N ASN A 96 11.27 3.63 -10.18
CA ASN A 96 10.09 4.26 -9.59
C ASN A 96 8.82 3.43 -9.90
N ASN A 97 8.62 3.04 -11.16
CA ASN A 97 7.51 2.19 -11.57
C ASN A 97 7.56 0.79 -10.95
N LEU A 98 8.74 0.16 -10.89
CA LEU A 98 8.91 -1.13 -10.23
C LEU A 98 8.55 -1.09 -8.74
N MET A 99 8.77 0.06 -8.09
CA MET A 99 8.37 0.24 -6.69
C MET A 99 6.85 0.21 -6.55
N ARG A 100 6.14 0.97 -7.39
CA ARG A 100 4.68 0.96 -7.45
C ARG A 100 4.13 -0.45 -7.72
N GLU A 101 4.66 -1.15 -8.72
CA GLU A 101 4.25 -2.51 -9.05
C GLU A 101 4.43 -3.48 -7.87
N LYS A 102 5.54 -3.37 -7.15
CA LYS A 102 5.79 -4.18 -5.94
C LYS A 102 4.78 -3.89 -4.84
N ASP A 103 4.45 -2.62 -4.60
CA ASP A 103 3.45 -2.25 -3.61
C ASP A 103 2.05 -2.77 -4.01
N GLU A 104 1.66 -2.63 -5.27
CA GLU A 104 0.41 -3.17 -5.79
C GLU A 104 0.33 -4.70 -5.62
N MET A 105 1.39 -5.41 -5.97
CA MET A 105 1.48 -6.86 -5.78
C MET A 105 1.42 -7.27 -4.31
N LYS A 106 2.08 -6.51 -3.42
CA LYS A 106 2.02 -6.73 -1.98
C LYS A 106 0.60 -6.59 -1.44
N PHE A 107 -0.09 -5.51 -1.80
CA PHE A 107 -1.47 -5.30 -1.37
C PHE A 107 -2.41 -6.36 -1.96
N ALA A 108 -2.26 -6.70 -3.23
CA ALA A 108 -3.02 -7.80 -3.84
C ALA A 108 -2.78 -9.13 -3.11
N HIS A 109 -1.53 -9.46 -2.82
CA HIS A 109 -1.16 -10.67 -2.07
C HIS A 109 -1.80 -10.66 -0.67
N ARG A 110 -1.72 -9.54 0.05
CA ARG A 110 -2.31 -9.40 1.39
C ARG A 110 -3.83 -9.48 1.37
N ASN A 111 -4.48 -8.85 0.39
CA ASN A 111 -5.94 -8.92 0.21
C ASN A 111 -6.42 -10.36 -0.04
N VAL A 112 -5.65 -11.15 -0.78
CA VAL A 112 -6.02 -12.54 -1.11
C VAL A 112 -5.64 -13.51 0.00
N TYR A 113 -4.46 -13.37 0.58
CA TYR A 113 -3.86 -14.37 1.48
C TYR A 113 -3.72 -13.90 2.92
N GLY A 114 -3.94 -12.61 3.20
CA GLY A 114 -3.90 -12.07 4.56
C GLY A 114 -5.02 -12.62 5.45
N LYS A 115 -4.78 -12.63 6.74
CA LYS A 115 -5.76 -13.01 7.76
C LYS A 115 -6.53 -11.80 8.32
N ASP A 116 -6.13 -10.60 7.95
CA ASP A 116 -6.62 -9.32 8.45
C ASP A 116 -7.52 -8.59 7.42
N GLN A 117 -8.47 -9.32 6.87
CA GLN A 117 -9.35 -8.85 5.79
C GLN A 117 -10.10 -7.56 6.12
N ILE A 118 -10.56 -7.40 7.36
CA ILE A 118 -11.28 -6.20 7.80
C ILE A 118 -10.33 -5.00 7.83
N ARG A 119 -9.10 -5.17 8.33
CA ARG A 119 -8.09 -4.12 8.28
C ARG A 119 -7.79 -3.70 6.84
N MET A 120 -7.63 -4.66 5.94
CA MET A 120 -7.37 -4.36 4.52
C MET A 120 -8.54 -3.62 3.87
N ARG A 121 -9.77 -3.96 4.23
CA ARG A 121 -10.95 -3.25 3.73
C ARG A 121 -11.04 -1.83 4.28
N LEU A 122 -10.76 -1.62 5.57
CA LEU A 122 -10.69 -0.29 6.17
C LEU A 122 -9.54 0.53 5.59
N MET A 123 -8.38 -0.07 5.38
CA MET A 123 -7.27 0.59 4.69
C MET A 123 -7.69 1.04 3.29
N SER A 124 -8.36 0.20 2.53
CA SER A 124 -8.85 0.56 1.19
C SER A 124 -9.88 1.70 1.23
N PHE A 125 -10.77 1.71 2.23
CA PHE A 125 -11.72 2.80 2.44
C PHE A 125 -11.00 4.12 2.70
N TRP A 126 -10.06 4.15 3.64
CA TRP A 126 -9.30 5.35 3.97
C TRP A 126 -8.36 5.78 2.85
N ALA A 127 -7.76 4.85 2.12
CA ALA A 127 -6.94 5.16 0.94
C ALA A 127 -7.75 5.82 -0.17
N ASN A 128 -9.01 5.42 -0.36
CA ASN A 128 -9.92 6.11 -1.28
C ASN A 128 -10.34 7.49 -0.76
N HIS A 129 -10.50 7.65 0.54
CA HIS A 129 -10.84 8.93 1.16
C HIS A 129 -9.68 9.94 1.08
N PHE A 130 -8.48 9.50 1.40
CA PHE A 130 -7.25 10.29 1.35
C PHE A 130 -6.49 10.10 0.03
N THR A 131 -7.17 10.02 -1.07
CA THR A 131 -6.57 9.72 -2.36
C THR A 131 -5.30 10.51 -2.63
N ILE A 132 -4.19 9.81 -2.83
CA ILE A 132 -2.94 10.37 -3.34
C ILE A 132 -2.86 9.99 -4.81
N GLY A 133 -3.04 10.98 -5.69
CA GLY A 133 -2.94 10.74 -7.13
C GLY A 133 -1.50 10.51 -7.56
N ASN A 134 -1.33 9.76 -8.66
CA ASN A 134 -0.05 9.63 -9.32
C ASN A 134 0.22 10.88 -10.16
N THR A 135 0.65 11.93 -9.48
CA THR A 135 1.04 13.21 -10.06
C THR A 135 2.48 13.53 -9.64
N PHE A 136 3.19 14.27 -10.46
CA PHE A 136 4.57 14.67 -10.15
C PHE A 136 5.53 13.50 -9.84
N ASP A 137 5.29 12.35 -10.49
CA ASP A 137 6.19 11.19 -10.45
C ASP A 137 6.40 10.61 -9.01
N ASN A 138 5.34 10.63 -8.18
CA ASN A 138 5.38 10.19 -6.78
C ASN A 138 5.07 8.70 -6.55
N GLU A 139 5.10 7.88 -7.61
CA GLU A 139 4.71 6.46 -7.59
C GLU A 139 5.38 5.64 -6.50
N SER A 140 6.66 5.91 -6.24
CA SER A 140 7.42 5.19 -5.20
C SER A 140 6.96 5.49 -3.77
N LEU A 141 6.12 6.51 -3.56
CA LEU A 141 5.69 6.98 -2.24
C LEU A 141 4.24 6.62 -1.92
N ILE A 142 3.40 6.35 -2.94
CA ILE A 142 1.96 6.13 -2.74
C ILE A 142 1.69 4.89 -1.89
N GLY A 143 2.27 3.74 -2.26
CA GLY A 143 2.08 2.49 -1.52
C GLY A 143 2.61 2.56 -0.10
N HIS A 144 3.71 3.28 0.12
CA HIS A 144 4.25 3.52 1.46
C HIS A 144 3.31 4.38 2.32
N ALA A 145 2.70 5.43 1.74
CA ALA A 145 1.70 6.24 2.44
C ALA A 145 0.49 5.41 2.87
N MET A 146 0.01 4.51 2.01
CA MET A 146 -1.10 3.60 2.34
C MET A 146 -0.76 2.67 3.51
N GLU A 147 0.46 2.23 3.62
CA GLU A 147 0.91 1.34 4.68
C GLU A 147 1.20 2.12 5.98
N GLU A 148 2.14 3.04 5.94
CA GLU A 148 2.63 3.75 7.13
C GLU A 148 1.61 4.74 7.69
N ALA A 149 0.98 5.55 6.82
CA ALA A 149 0.09 6.60 7.30
C ALA A 149 -1.33 6.11 7.55
N ILE A 150 -1.82 5.09 6.83
CA ILE A 150 -3.18 4.59 6.96
C ILE A 150 -3.23 3.27 7.71
N LEU A 151 -2.64 2.20 7.16
CA LEU A 151 -2.80 0.84 7.69
C LEU A 151 -2.27 0.70 9.12
N GLU A 152 -1.12 1.29 9.42
CA GLU A 152 -0.53 1.26 10.76
C GLU A 152 -1.32 2.11 11.77
N ASN A 153 -2.08 3.10 11.29
CA ASN A 153 -2.88 4.02 12.12
C ASN A 153 -4.38 3.72 12.14
N LEU A 154 -4.82 2.55 11.65
CA LEU A 154 -6.26 2.20 11.66
C LEU A 154 -6.87 2.12 13.06
N ASN A 155 -6.08 1.86 14.09
CA ASN A 155 -6.51 1.81 15.48
C ASN A 155 -6.14 3.10 16.26
N SER A 156 -5.55 4.08 15.60
CA SER A 156 -5.25 5.39 16.19
C SER A 156 -6.47 6.30 16.11
N SER A 157 -6.36 7.50 16.70
CA SER A 157 -7.39 8.52 16.50
C SER A 157 -7.41 9.02 15.04
N PHE A 158 -8.57 9.50 14.61
CA PHE A 158 -8.68 10.12 13.27
C PHE A 158 -7.69 11.27 13.08
N SER A 159 -7.47 12.08 14.13
CA SER A 159 -6.53 13.20 14.08
C SER A 159 -5.09 12.74 13.86
N GLU A 160 -4.68 11.63 14.46
CA GLU A 160 -3.35 11.05 14.23
C GLU A 160 -3.20 10.52 12.83
N MET A 161 -4.20 9.75 12.34
CA MET A 161 -4.19 9.27 10.96
C MET A 161 -4.16 10.44 9.97
N LEU A 162 -5.00 11.47 10.17
CA LEU A 162 -5.03 12.67 9.35
C LEU A 162 -3.67 13.37 9.32
N TYR A 163 -3.06 13.54 10.49
CA TYR A 163 -1.72 14.14 10.59
C TYR A 163 -0.68 13.33 9.81
N LYS A 164 -0.65 12.01 10.00
CA LYS A 164 0.27 11.11 9.28
C LYS A 164 0.09 11.16 7.77
N VAL A 165 -1.15 11.15 7.30
CA VAL A 165 -1.44 11.22 5.87
C VAL A 165 -1.06 12.58 5.28
N THR A 166 -1.43 13.68 5.94
CA THR A 166 -1.19 15.04 5.41
C THR A 166 0.27 15.43 5.44
N THR A 167 1.06 14.91 6.37
CA THR A 167 2.51 15.16 6.46
C THR A 167 3.37 14.15 5.68
N HIS A 168 2.77 13.10 5.15
CA HIS A 168 3.51 12.12 4.37
C HIS A 168 4.05 12.72 3.06
N PRO A 169 5.32 12.50 2.70
CA PRO A 169 5.93 13.07 1.48
C PRO A 169 5.10 12.83 0.21
N GLY A 170 4.48 11.65 0.07
CA GLY A 170 3.61 11.34 -1.07
C GLY A 170 2.42 12.30 -1.20
N MET A 171 1.81 12.69 -0.07
CA MET A 171 0.72 13.66 -0.02
C MET A 171 1.23 15.09 -0.26
N LEU A 172 2.34 15.47 0.36
CA LEU A 172 2.93 16.80 0.17
C LEU A 172 3.31 17.05 -1.30
N ILE A 173 3.83 16.03 -1.98
CA ILE A 173 4.12 16.10 -3.42
C ILE A 173 2.83 16.21 -4.22
N TYR A 174 1.83 15.39 -3.90
CA TYR A 174 0.54 15.39 -4.60
C TYR A 174 -0.16 16.74 -4.53
N LEU A 175 -0.08 17.42 -3.39
CA LEU A 175 -0.67 18.74 -3.17
C LEU A 175 0.25 19.91 -3.58
N ASP A 176 1.43 19.62 -4.16
CA ASP A 176 2.46 20.61 -4.52
C ASP A 176 2.96 21.46 -3.33
N ASN A 177 2.93 20.88 -2.14
CA ASN A 177 3.21 21.55 -0.86
C ASN A 177 4.63 21.28 -0.32
N ILE A 178 5.43 20.54 -1.07
CA ILE A 178 6.79 20.13 -0.61
C ILE A 178 7.77 21.31 -0.54
N TRP A 179 7.45 22.42 -1.19
CA TRP A 179 8.26 23.62 -1.28
C TRP A 179 7.73 24.81 -0.46
N SER A 180 6.67 24.60 0.33
CA SER A 180 6.03 25.64 1.15
C SER A 180 6.69 25.78 2.50
#